data_b217f78bf642281343d70be65fa27298
#
_entry.id   b217f78bf642281343d70be65fa27298
#
_cell.length_a   1.000
_cell.length_b   1.000
_cell.length_c   1.000
_cell.angle_alpha   90.00
_cell.angle_beta   90.00
_cell.angle_gamma   90.00
#
_symmetry.space_group_name_H-M   'P 1'
#
loop_
_entity.id
_entity.type
_entity.pdbx_description
1 polymer ?
#
loop_
_entity_poly.entity_id
_entity_poly.type
_entity_poly.pdbx_seq_one_letter_code
_entity_poly.pdbx_strand_id
1 'polypeptide(L)'
;MADQASVPSKVSFPRRSAAKARTRERIEQAARRLFVTLGYSDATMAAVAEAADVHITTLFTHFSSKRELAMTIATTAGARMEATVMSHRAQGVPVLAFWRMQVLRIANAYERDGDGQINLGRALAGEPELLPAWFAHQQLQISLMTDYIAAELGLDTQQDRRPQMAAAMLVAGGRMAFDMWIESGRAGDLVAENERLLAAAEAILSNGLPLIKA
;
A
#
# COMPACT_ATOMS: atom_id res chain seq x y z
N MET A 1 -2.33 -32.08 -48.57
CA MET A 1 -3.27 -32.30 -47.46
C MET A 1 -2.43 -32.35 -46.18
N ALA A 2 -2.38 -31.24 -45.46
CA ALA A 2 -1.64 -31.13 -44.19
C ALA A 2 -2.67 -31.05 -43.07
N ASP A 3 -2.60 -32.02 -42.19
CA ASP A 3 -3.42 -32.18 -40.99
C ASP A 3 -3.06 -31.11 -39.97
N GLN A 4 -3.99 -30.21 -39.63
CA GLN A 4 -3.84 -29.22 -38.57
C GLN A 4 -4.27 -29.85 -37.26
N ALA A 5 -3.29 -30.32 -36.49
CA ALA A 5 -3.50 -30.74 -35.11
C ALA A 5 -3.95 -29.53 -34.29
N SER A 6 -5.22 -29.48 -33.88
CA SER A 6 -5.79 -28.49 -32.99
C SER A 6 -5.23 -28.68 -31.58
N VAL A 7 -4.55 -27.64 -31.05
CA VAL A 7 -4.10 -27.55 -29.65
C VAL A 7 -5.35 -27.45 -28.77
N PRO A 8 -5.53 -28.30 -27.75
CA PRO A 8 -6.67 -28.21 -26.85
C PRO A 8 -6.56 -26.94 -25.98
N SER A 9 -7.54 -26.04 -26.13
CA SER A 9 -7.69 -24.88 -25.28
C SER A 9 -7.91 -25.34 -23.83
N LYS A 10 -7.12 -24.78 -22.86
CA LYS A 10 -7.30 -25.01 -21.43
C LYS A 10 -8.70 -24.54 -21.01
N VAL A 11 -9.62 -25.48 -20.83
CA VAL A 11 -10.95 -25.19 -20.27
C VAL A 11 -10.76 -24.76 -18.81
N SER A 12 -10.90 -23.47 -18.56
CA SER A 12 -10.90 -22.89 -17.23
C SER A 12 -12.24 -23.21 -16.57
N PHE A 13 -12.23 -24.02 -15.49
CA PHE A 13 -13.41 -24.28 -14.68
C PHE A 13 -13.65 -23.11 -13.71
N PRO A 14 -14.67 -22.25 -13.89
CA PRO A 14 -14.87 -21.02 -13.09
C PRO A 14 -14.94 -21.26 -11.57
N ARG A 15 -15.54 -22.38 -11.15
CA ARG A 15 -15.63 -22.74 -9.72
C ARG A 15 -14.28 -23.09 -9.10
N ARG A 16 -13.38 -23.70 -9.85
CA ARG A 16 -12.05 -24.11 -9.36
C ARG A 16 -11.11 -22.92 -9.25
N SER A 17 -11.18 -21.98 -10.17
CA SER A 17 -10.43 -20.73 -10.11
C SER A 17 -10.88 -19.83 -8.96
N ALA A 18 -12.20 -19.72 -8.73
CA ALA A 18 -12.75 -18.97 -7.59
C ALA A 18 -12.38 -19.59 -6.22
N ALA A 19 -12.35 -20.91 -6.11
CA ALA A 19 -11.91 -21.59 -4.88
C ALA A 19 -10.41 -21.35 -4.64
N LYS A 20 -9.58 -21.42 -5.68
CA LYS A 20 -8.15 -21.12 -5.61
C LYS A 20 -7.90 -19.66 -5.19
N ALA A 21 -8.65 -18.72 -5.75
CA ALA A 21 -8.55 -17.30 -5.38
C ALA A 21 -8.91 -17.05 -3.91
N ARG A 22 -10.00 -17.63 -3.41
CA ARG A 22 -10.40 -17.53 -1.98
C ARG A 22 -9.34 -18.12 -1.05
N THR A 23 -8.75 -19.26 -1.39
CA THR A 23 -7.68 -19.86 -0.59
C THR A 23 -6.46 -18.95 -0.56
N ARG A 24 -6.06 -18.39 -1.69
CA ARG A 24 -4.96 -17.43 -1.80
C ARG A 24 -5.21 -16.19 -0.92
N GLU A 25 -6.40 -15.63 -0.97
CA GLU A 25 -6.78 -14.48 -0.16
C GLU A 25 -6.75 -14.79 1.36
N ARG A 26 -7.25 -15.96 1.78
CA ARG A 26 -7.15 -16.40 3.19
C ARG A 26 -5.69 -16.47 3.67
N ILE A 27 -4.80 -17.02 2.85
CA ILE A 27 -3.36 -17.10 3.15
C ILE A 27 -2.76 -15.70 3.26
N GLU A 28 -3.05 -14.79 2.33
CA GLU A 28 -2.58 -13.40 2.37
C GLU A 28 -3.08 -12.66 3.63
N GLN A 29 -4.35 -12.86 4.02
CA GLN A 29 -4.91 -12.24 5.22
C GLN A 29 -4.27 -12.79 6.50
N ALA A 30 -4.05 -14.10 6.59
CA ALA A 30 -3.37 -14.74 7.72
C ALA A 30 -1.93 -14.24 7.83
N ALA A 31 -1.20 -14.19 6.72
CA ALA A 31 0.17 -13.68 6.69
C ALA A 31 0.24 -12.21 7.12
N ARG A 32 -0.68 -11.36 6.64
CA ARG A 32 -0.77 -9.95 7.08
C ARG A 32 -0.86 -9.86 8.61
N ARG A 33 -1.79 -10.59 9.22
CA ARG A 33 -1.96 -10.59 10.67
C ARG A 33 -0.67 -11.01 11.39
N LEU A 34 -0.04 -12.11 10.95
CA LEU A 34 1.17 -12.63 11.59
C LEU A 34 2.40 -11.74 11.38
N PHE A 35 2.59 -11.18 10.19
CA PHE A 35 3.69 -10.21 9.95
C PHE A 35 3.57 -8.98 10.83
N VAL A 36 2.37 -8.63 11.18
CA VAL A 36 2.01 -7.52 12.03
C VAL A 36 2.24 -7.84 13.51
N THR A 37 1.74 -8.98 14.00
CA THR A 37 1.77 -9.32 15.42
C THR A 37 3.11 -9.87 15.88
N LEU A 38 3.80 -10.64 15.03
CA LEU A 38 5.07 -11.29 15.34
C LEU A 38 6.27 -10.59 14.69
N GLY A 39 6.03 -9.73 13.70
CA GLY A 39 7.07 -9.27 12.77
C GLY A 39 7.29 -10.24 11.62
N TYR A 40 7.93 -9.73 10.55
CA TYR A 40 8.21 -10.56 9.38
C TYR A 40 9.17 -11.71 9.72
N SER A 41 10.26 -11.45 10.44
CA SER A 41 11.28 -12.46 10.76
C SER A 41 10.71 -13.66 11.50
N ASP A 42 9.87 -13.43 12.52
CA ASP A 42 9.37 -14.48 13.42
C ASP A 42 8.14 -15.22 12.87
N ALA A 43 7.42 -14.62 11.94
CA ALA A 43 6.31 -15.28 11.28
C ALA A 43 6.79 -16.41 10.35
N THR A 44 6.37 -17.64 10.63
CA THR A 44 6.74 -18.82 9.82
C THR A 44 5.65 -19.18 8.81
N MET A 45 6.04 -19.85 7.71
CA MET A 45 5.07 -20.37 6.73
C MET A 45 4.14 -21.42 7.36
N ALA A 46 4.60 -22.17 8.36
CA ALA A 46 3.77 -23.12 9.10
C ALA A 46 2.68 -22.40 9.91
N ALA A 47 3.04 -21.35 10.67
CA ALA A 47 2.09 -20.52 11.41
C ALA A 47 1.07 -19.84 10.47
N VAL A 48 1.52 -19.39 9.30
CA VAL A 48 0.60 -18.82 8.28
C VAL A 48 -0.38 -19.87 7.77
N ALA A 49 0.07 -21.11 7.50
CA ALA A 49 -0.79 -22.19 7.03
C ALA A 49 -1.86 -22.53 8.08
N GLU A 50 -1.46 -22.66 9.35
CA GLU A 50 -2.35 -22.88 10.48
C GLU A 50 -3.38 -21.75 10.64
N ALA A 51 -2.93 -20.50 10.65
CA ALA A 51 -3.79 -19.32 10.78
C ALA A 51 -4.73 -19.13 9.58
N ALA A 52 -4.37 -19.64 8.40
CA ALA A 52 -5.20 -19.65 7.20
C ALA A 52 -6.11 -20.87 7.11
N ASP A 53 -6.03 -21.80 8.06
CA ASP A 53 -6.74 -23.09 8.03
C ASP A 53 -6.53 -23.83 6.69
N VAL A 54 -5.24 -24.01 6.31
CA VAL A 54 -4.84 -24.78 5.13
C VAL A 54 -3.66 -25.70 5.47
N HIS A 55 -3.55 -26.81 4.75
CA HIS A 55 -2.37 -27.65 4.88
C HIS A 55 -1.12 -26.93 4.32
N ILE A 56 0.03 -27.14 4.96
CA ILE A 56 1.29 -26.48 4.56
C ILE A 56 1.67 -26.71 3.08
N THR A 57 1.36 -27.90 2.54
CA THR A 57 1.58 -28.20 1.11
C THR A 57 0.65 -27.37 0.21
N THR A 58 -0.57 -27.07 0.66
CA THR A 58 -1.50 -26.18 -0.05
C THR A 58 -0.93 -24.76 -0.07
N LEU A 59 -0.40 -24.28 1.05
CA LEU A 59 0.23 -22.97 1.10
C LEU A 59 1.39 -22.89 0.10
N PHE A 60 2.28 -23.87 0.08
CA PHE A 60 3.42 -23.89 -0.86
C PHE A 60 3.01 -24.04 -2.34
N THR A 61 1.79 -24.54 -2.65
CA THR A 61 1.24 -24.48 -4.01
C THR A 61 0.80 -23.07 -4.44
N HIS A 62 0.56 -22.17 -3.49
CA HIS A 62 0.17 -20.78 -3.73
C HIS A 62 1.35 -19.80 -3.66
N PHE A 63 2.29 -20.05 -2.75
CA PHE A 63 3.45 -19.18 -2.49
C PHE A 63 4.68 -20.04 -2.20
N SER A 64 5.70 -19.92 -3.01
CA SER A 64 6.91 -20.73 -2.90
C SER A 64 7.80 -20.33 -1.70
N SER A 65 7.60 -19.11 -1.16
CA SER A 65 8.37 -18.59 -0.05
C SER A 65 7.62 -17.51 0.74
N LYS A 66 8.09 -17.23 1.96
CA LYS A 66 7.62 -16.13 2.80
C LYS A 66 7.83 -14.78 2.10
N ARG A 67 8.97 -14.62 1.42
CA ARG A 67 9.27 -13.43 0.62
C ARG A 67 8.25 -13.23 -0.51
N GLU A 68 7.94 -14.26 -1.30
CA GLU A 68 6.94 -14.17 -2.37
C GLU A 68 5.58 -13.76 -1.81
N LEU A 69 5.18 -14.34 -0.68
CA LEU A 69 3.93 -14.01 0.00
C LEU A 69 3.91 -12.53 0.44
N ALA A 70 4.99 -12.04 1.06
CA ALA A 70 5.10 -10.64 1.48
C ALA A 70 5.08 -9.68 0.28
N MET A 71 5.82 -9.99 -0.79
CA MET A 71 5.82 -9.21 -2.03
C MET A 71 4.43 -9.15 -2.69
N THR A 72 3.71 -10.27 -2.72
CA THR A 72 2.34 -10.31 -3.23
C THR A 72 1.41 -9.43 -2.40
N ILE A 73 1.54 -9.46 -1.08
CA ILE A 73 0.76 -8.62 -0.17
C ILE A 73 1.04 -7.13 -0.44
N ALA A 74 2.29 -6.74 -0.63
CA ALA A 74 2.67 -5.36 -0.96
C ALA A 74 2.09 -4.91 -2.31
N THR A 75 2.17 -5.76 -3.33
CA THR A 75 1.61 -5.48 -4.67
C THR A 75 0.08 -5.34 -4.61
N THR A 76 -0.61 -6.20 -3.88
CA THR A 76 -2.07 -6.11 -3.68
C THR A 76 -2.46 -4.82 -2.97
N ALA A 77 -1.67 -4.37 -2.00
CA ALA A 77 -1.90 -3.08 -1.32
C ALA A 77 -1.74 -1.90 -2.29
N GLY A 78 -0.74 -1.94 -3.17
CA GLY A 78 -0.54 -0.95 -4.23
C GLY A 78 -1.73 -0.87 -5.18
N ALA A 79 -2.20 -2.00 -5.70
CA ALA A 79 -3.36 -2.04 -6.59
C ALA A 79 -4.65 -1.51 -5.94
N ARG A 80 -4.85 -1.78 -4.65
CA ARG A 80 -5.98 -1.22 -3.89
C ARG A 80 -5.86 0.30 -3.74
N MET A 81 -4.67 0.81 -3.48
CA MET A 81 -4.41 2.25 -3.41
C MET A 81 -4.71 2.92 -4.75
N GLU A 82 -4.22 2.37 -5.84
CA GLU A 82 -4.49 2.87 -7.20
C GLU A 82 -6.00 2.93 -7.49
N ALA A 83 -6.75 1.85 -7.25
CA ALA A 83 -8.19 1.81 -7.42
C ALA A 83 -8.91 2.88 -6.56
N THR A 84 -8.44 3.09 -5.33
CA THR A 84 -9.00 4.09 -4.42
C THR A 84 -8.75 5.51 -4.94
N VAL A 85 -7.53 5.81 -5.40
CA VAL A 85 -7.16 7.09 -6.02
C VAL A 85 -8.05 7.35 -7.25
N MET A 86 -8.13 6.38 -8.16
CA MET A 86 -8.93 6.53 -9.39
C MET A 86 -10.41 6.79 -9.09
N SER A 87 -10.97 6.07 -8.11
CA SER A 87 -12.37 6.24 -7.70
C SER A 87 -12.65 7.64 -7.14
N HIS A 88 -11.81 8.15 -6.24
CA HIS A 88 -12.00 9.47 -5.63
C HIS A 88 -11.78 10.59 -6.65
N ARG A 89 -10.79 10.45 -7.52
CA ARG A 89 -10.55 11.37 -8.63
C ARG A 89 -11.75 11.44 -9.56
N ALA A 90 -12.36 10.31 -9.92
CA ALA A 90 -13.56 10.26 -10.75
C ALA A 90 -14.79 10.93 -10.08
N GLN A 91 -14.82 10.97 -8.74
CA GLN A 91 -15.85 11.66 -7.95
C GLN A 91 -15.56 13.15 -7.75
N GLY A 92 -14.45 13.67 -8.27
CA GLY A 92 -14.06 15.08 -8.12
C GLY A 92 -13.64 15.46 -6.70
N VAL A 93 -13.21 14.51 -5.88
CA VAL A 93 -12.70 14.80 -4.53
C VAL A 93 -11.39 15.58 -4.66
N PRO A 94 -11.20 16.74 -3.98
CA PRO A 94 -9.93 17.45 -4.01
C PRO A 94 -8.78 16.60 -3.47
N VAL A 95 -7.62 16.68 -4.11
CA VAL A 95 -6.46 15.83 -3.80
C VAL A 95 -6.01 15.92 -2.34
N LEU A 96 -5.99 17.10 -1.75
CA LEU A 96 -5.60 17.29 -0.35
C LEU A 96 -6.65 16.69 0.61
N ALA A 97 -7.94 16.82 0.30
CA ALA A 97 -9.01 16.18 1.07
C ALA A 97 -8.91 14.65 0.99
N PHE A 98 -8.64 14.11 -0.20
CA PHE A 98 -8.38 12.68 -0.38
C PHE A 98 -7.18 12.21 0.46
N TRP A 99 -6.05 12.91 0.37
CA TRP A 99 -4.85 12.53 1.10
C TRP A 99 -5.04 12.60 2.62
N ARG A 100 -5.65 13.69 3.13
CA ARG A 100 -6.03 13.83 4.53
C ARG A 100 -6.87 12.65 5.00
N MET A 101 -7.92 12.30 4.26
CA MET A 101 -8.79 11.16 4.58
C MET A 101 -7.99 9.84 4.66
N GLN A 102 -7.07 9.58 3.72
CA GLN A 102 -6.27 8.36 3.70
C GLN A 102 -5.31 8.30 4.90
N VAL A 103 -4.58 9.38 5.16
CA VAL A 103 -3.61 9.45 6.26
C VAL A 103 -4.30 9.29 7.61
N LEU A 104 -5.42 10.00 7.84
CA LEU A 104 -6.17 9.91 9.10
C LEU A 104 -6.86 8.55 9.27
N ARG A 105 -7.36 7.95 8.19
CA ARG A 105 -7.90 6.60 8.24
C ARG A 105 -6.85 5.59 8.69
N ILE A 106 -5.63 5.73 8.19
CA ILE A 106 -4.49 4.90 8.57
C ILE A 106 -4.11 5.18 10.03
N ALA A 107 -3.92 6.43 10.43
CA ALA A 107 -3.60 6.82 11.81
C ALA A 107 -4.63 6.28 12.82
N ASN A 108 -5.92 6.47 12.54
CA ASN A 108 -7.00 5.92 13.36
C ASN A 108 -7.01 4.39 13.45
N ALA A 109 -6.64 3.68 12.36
CA ALA A 109 -6.50 2.23 12.41
C ALA A 109 -5.37 1.82 13.35
N TYR A 110 -4.27 2.56 13.29
CA TYR A 110 -3.10 2.35 14.15
C TYR A 110 -3.40 2.54 15.63
N GLU A 111 -4.12 3.56 15.99
CA GLU A 111 -4.48 3.81 17.39
C GLU A 111 -5.49 2.81 17.95
N ARG A 112 -6.43 2.34 17.11
CA ARG A 112 -7.49 1.42 17.52
C ARG A 112 -7.04 -0.02 17.63
N ASP A 113 -6.26 -0.51 16.67
CA ASP A 113 -5.91 -1.93 16.56
C ASP A 113 -4.59 -2.27 17.27
N GLY A 114 -3.96 -1.29 17.94
CA GLY A 114 -2.71 -1.47 18.70
C GLY A 114 -1.55 -1.99 17.85
N ASP A 115 -1.61 -3.22 17.40
CA ASP A 115 -0.55 -3.88 16.63
C ASP A 115 -1.00 -4.40 15.24
N GLY A 116 -2.31 -4.41 14.96
CA GLY A 116 -2.89 -5.21 13.87
C GLY A 116 -2.64 -4.72 12.44
N GLN A 117 -2.67 -3.44 12.14
CA GLN A 117 -2.57 -2.91 10.76
C GLN A 117 -1.21 -2.25 10.43
N ILE A 118 -0.46 -1.90 11.46
CA ILE A 118 0.66 -0.99 11.42
C ILE A 118 1.91 -1.53 10.78
N ASN A 119 2.14 -2.78 11.06
CA ASN A 119 3.49 -3.32 10.92
C ASN A 119 3.80 -3.92 9.56
N LEU A 120 2.85 -3.99 8.62
CA LEU A 120 3.22 -4.52 7.32
C LEU A 120 4.26 -3.61 6.65
N GLY A 121 4.01 -2.31 6.59
CA GLY A 121 4.97 -1.34 6.04
C GLY A 121 6.28 -1.33 6.84
N ARG A 122 6.20 -1.35 8.19
CA ARG A 122 7.37 -1.37 9.06
C ARG A 122 8.07 -2.72 9.08
N ALA A 123 7.32 -3.81 9.13
CA ALA A 123 7.89 -5.16 9.01
C ALA A 123 8.61 -5.34 7.67
N LEU A 124 8.08 -4.73 6.61
CA LEU A 124 8.74 -4.71 5.31
C LEU A 124 9.94 -3.76 5.27
N ALA A 125 9.86 -2.59 5.90
CA ALA A 125 10.94 -1.59 5.90
C ALA A 125 12.15 -2.01 6.76
N GLY A 126 11.92 -2.81 7.81
CA GLY A 126 12.98 -3.34 8.68
C GLY A 126 13.76 -4.53 8.12
N GLU A 127 13.26 -5.13 7.03
CA GLU A 127 13.85 -6.34 6.46
C GLU A 127 14.59 -6.03 5.15
N PRO A 128 15.94 -6.20 5.10
CA PRO A 128 16.72 -5.86 3.92
C PRO A 128 16.22 -6.51 2.62
N GLU A 129 15.73 -7.74 2.70
CA GLU A 129 15.21 -8.45 1.52
C GLU A 129 13.88 -7.89 0.98
N LEU A 130 13.16 -7.10 1.78
CA LEU A 130 11.86 -6.49 1.42
C LEU A 130 11.97 -4.99 1.09
N LEU A 131 13.12 -4.36 1.29
CA LEU A 131 13.37 -2.97 0.96
C LEU A 131 12.97 -2.60 -0.48
N PRO A 132 13.25 -3.41 -1.51
CA PRO A 132 12.81 -3.09 -2.87
C PRO A 132 11.29 -2.95 -3.00
N ALA A 133 10.52 -3.80 -2.31
CA ALA A 133 9.06 -3.72 -2.31
C ALA A 133 8.56 -2.46 -1.57
N TRP A 134 9.21 -2.12 -0.48
CA TRP A 134 8.94 -0.90 0.27
C TRP A 134 9.17 0.34 -0.60
N PHE A 135 10.33 0.45 -1.24
CA PHE A 135 10.62 1.56 -2.14
C PHE A 135 9.65 1.63 -3.33
N ALA A 136 9.32 0.49 -3.94
CA ALA A 136 8.35 0.43 -5.02
C ALA A 136 6.96 0.95 -4.58
N HIS A 137 6.51 0.59 -3.37
CA HIS A 137 5.26 1.08 -2.81
C HIS A 137 5.28 2.61 -2.59
N GLN A 138 6.36 3.15 -2.04
CA GLN A 138 6.53 4.59 -1.87
C GLN A 138 6.52 5.34 -3.21
N GLN A 139 7.23 4.82 -4.21
CA GLN A 139 7.25 5.41 -5.54
C GLN A 139 5.87 5.37 -6.21
N LEU A 140 5.12 4.28 -6.03
CA LEU A 140 3.75 4.18 -6.51
C LEU A 140 2.85 5.26 -5.88
N GLN A 141 2.93 5.45 -4.56
CA GLN A 141 2.16 6.50 -3.88
C GLN A 141 2.50 7.89 -4.42
N ILE A 142 3.79 8.21 -4.56
CA ILE A 142 4.24 9.49 -5.11
C ILE A 142 3.72 9.65 -6.55
N SER A 143 3.83 8.63 -7.39
CA SER A 143 3.35 8.67 -8.77
C SER A 143 1.84 8.94 -8.85
N LEU A 144 1.04 8.18 -8.10
CA LEU A 144 -0.42 8.33 -8.08
C LEU A 144 -0.85 9.72 -7.60
N MET A 145 -0.18 10.25 -6.57
CA MET A 145 -0.45 11.58 -6.05
C MET A 145 0.02 12.67 -7.03
N THR A 146 1.15 12.46 -7.71
CA THR A 146 1.64 13.36 -8.77
C THR A 146 0.60 13.53 -9.87
N ASP A 147 0.07 12.42 -10.38
CA ASP A 147 -0.94 12.42 -11.44
C ASP A 147 -2.27 13.04 -10.98
N TYR A 148 -2.60 12.87 -9.69
CA TYR A 148 -3.80 13.47 -9.12
C TYR A 148 -3.66 14.99 -9.03
N ILE A 149 -2.56 15.48 -8.44
CA ILE A 149 -2.25 16.91 -8.31
C ILE A 149 -2.16 17.57 -9.70
N ALA A 150 -1.45 16.95 -10.63
CA ALA A 150 -1.29 17.46 -11.98
C ALA A 150 -2.63 17.63 -12.70
N ALA A 151 -3.51 16.63 -12.58
CA ALA A 151 -4.84 16.69 -13.18
C ALA A 151 -5.74 17.76 -12.55
N GLU A 152 -5.70 17.93 -11.23
CA GLU A 152 -6.48 18.94 -10.53
C GLU A 152 -6.03 20.37 -10.90
N LEU A 153 -4.72 20.56 -11.10
CA LEU A 153 -4.13 21.86 -11.44
C LEU A 153 -4.03 22.12 -12.95
N GLY A 154 -4.37 21.15 -13.79
CA GLY A 154 -4.22 21.26 -15.25
C GLY A 154 -2.76 21.37 -15.71
N LEU A 155 -1.83 20.71 -15.02
CA LEU A 155 -0.39 20.78 -15.28
C LEU A 155 0.09 19.53 -16.04
N ASP A 156 1.09 19.73 -16.92
CA ASP A 156 1.79 18.66 -17.62
C ASP A 156 3.02 18.22 -16.80
N THR A 157 3.03 16.99 -16.32
CA THR A 157 4.11 16.43 -15.50
C THR A 157 5.45 16.28 -16.26
N GLN A 158 5.45 16.36 -17.58
CA GLN A 158 6.68 16.37 -18.38
C GLN A 158 7.37 17.74 -18.38
N GLN A 159 6.59 18.81 -18.23
CA GLN A 159 7.07 20.19 -18.26
C GLN A 159 7.16 20.80 -16.87
N ASP A 160 6.39 20.29 -15.90
CA ASP A 160 6.26 20.86 -14.56
C ASP A 160 6.47 19.79 -13.49
N ARG A 161 7.50 19.98 -12.66
CA ARG A 161 7.85 19.05 -11.57
C ARG A 161 7.18 19.36 -10.23
N ARG A 162 6.42 20.45 -10.14
CA ARG A 162 5.71 20.84 -8.91
C ARG A 162 4.76 19.77 -8.39
N PRO A 163 3.92 19.10 -9.23
CA PRO A 163 3.08 18.02 -8.77
C PRO A 163 3.87 16.88 -8.10
N GLN A 164 5.04 16.52 -8.67
CA GLN A 164 5.91 15.49 -8.12
C GLN A 164 6.52 15.88 -6.77
N MET A 165 6.97 17.14 -6.66
CA MET A 165 7.52 17.67 -5.39
C MET A 165 6.44 17.71 -4.30
N ALA A 166 5.25 18.20 -4.63
CA ALA A 166 4.11 18.23 -3.71
C ALA A 166 3.70 16.83 -3.25
N ALA A 167 3.61 15.88 -4.18
CA ALA A 167 3.31 14.49 -3.87
C ALA A 167 4.36 13.86 -2.94
N ALA A 168 5.64 14.08 -3.24
CA ALA A 168 6.73 13.57 -2.41
C ALA A 168 6.67 14.15 -0.97
N MET A 169 6.37 15.44 -0.84
CA MET A 169 6.24 16.11 0.47
C MET A 169 5.05 15.56 1.27
N LEU A 170 3.90 15.37 0.65
CA LEU A 170 2.71 14.80 1.31
C LEU A 170 2.96 13.37 1.79
N VAL A 171 3.56 12.52 0.93
CA VAL A 171 3.89 11.13 1.28
C VAL A 171 4.94 11.07 2.39
N ALA A 172 5.98 11.91 2.31
CA ALA A 172 7.02 11.98 3.34
C ALA A 172 6.47 12.48 4.69
N GLY A 173 5.56 13.47 4.67
CA GLY A 173 4.93 14.00 5.89
C GLY A 173 4.14 12.94 6.67
N GLY A 174 3.30 12.18 5.98
CA GLY A 174 2.55 11.09 6.62
C GLY A 174 3.46 9.99 7.19
N ARG A 175 4.57 9.69 6.51
CA ARG A 175 5.57 8.77 7.02
C ARG A 175 6.28 9.33 8.26
N MET A 176 6.68 10.59 8.24
CA MET A 176 7.39 11.23 9.34
C MET A 176 6.56 11.22 10.62
N ALA A 177 5.27 11.54 10.54
CA ALA A 177 4.36 11.44 11.69
C ALA A 177 4.38 10.04 12.32
N PHE A 178 4.35 9.03 11.47
CA PHE A 178 4.36 7.64 11.91
C PHE A 178 5.70 7.24 12.55
N ASP A 179 6.82 7.56 11.91
CA ASP A 179 8.16 7.24 12.42
C ASP A 179 8.38 7.90 13.80
N MET A 180 8.02 9.18 13.95
CA MET A 180 8.10 9.91 15.22
C MET A 180 7.22 9.27 16.31
N TRP A 181 6.00 8.88 15.98
CA TRP A 181 5.10 8.21 16.92
C TRP A 181 5.66 6.86 17.40
N ILE A 182 6.27 6.09 16.51
CA ILE A 182 6.93 4.83 16.86
C ILE A 182 8.16 5.06 17.74
N GLU A 183 9.01 6.04 17.39
CA GLU A 183 10.22 6.38 18.15
C GLU A 183 9.90 6.86 19.56
N SER A 184 8.75 7.54 19.75
CA SER A 184 8.25 7.94 21.07
C SER A 184 7.72 6.77 21.92
N GLY A 185 7.81 5.54 21.45
CA GLY A 185 7.22 4.37 22.11
C GLY A 185 5.70 4.32 21.98
N ARG A 186 5.15 4.94 20.93
CA ARG A 186 3.71 5.11 20.67
C ARG A 186 3.04 6.03 21.70
N ALA A 187 3.82 6.93 22.30
CA ALA A 187 3.30 7.97 23.16
C ALA A 187 2.76 9.13 22.31
N GLY A 188 1.57 9.62 22.68
CA GLY A 188 0.93 10.72 21.96
C GLY A 188 -0.13 10.27 20.97
N ASP A 189 -0.72 11.26 20.31
CA ASP A 189 -1.84 11.16 19.41
C ASP A 189 -1.34 11.22 17.96
N LEU A 190 -1.30 10.07 17.29
CA LEU A 190 -0.83 9.96 15.90
C LEU A 190 -1.77 10.69 14.93
N VAL A 191 -3.07 10.72 15.24
CA VAL A 191 -4.06 11.45 14.43
C VAL A 191 -3.76 12.95 14.50
N ALA A 192 -3.57 13.50 15.70
CA ALA A 192 -3.24 14.90 15.87
C ALA A 192 -1.90 15.28 15.25
N GLU A 193 -0.88 14.40 15.31
CA GLU A 193 0.40 14.64 14.66
C GLU A 193 0.28 14.69 13.14
N ASN A 194 -0.45 13.74 12.55
CA ASN A 194 -0.73 13.78 11.12
C ASN A 194 -1.50 15.04 10.71
N GLU A 195 -2.47 15.50 11.50
CA GLU A 195 -3.19 16.74 11.23
C GLU A 195 -2.26 17.96 11.22
N ARG A 196 -1.32 18.04 12.18
CA ARG A 196 -0.33 19.12 12.25
C ARG A 196 0.59 19.14 11.03
N LEU A 197 1.12 17.97 10.61
CA LEU A 197 2.01 17.85 9.47
C LEU A 197 1.27 18.09 8.14
N LEU A 198 0.02 17.65 8.04
CA LEU A 198 -0.82 17.97 6.88
C LEU A 198 -1.08 19.47 6.76
N ALA A 199 -1.43 20.14 7.86
CA ALA A 199 -1.64 21.59 7.86
C ALA A 199 -0.36 22.35 7.47
N ALA A 200 0.80 21.91 7.96
CA ALA A 200 2.08 22.48 7.57
C ALA A 200 2.38 22.27 6.08
N ALA A 201 2.13 21.06 5.54
CA ALA A 201 2.30 20.77 4.13
C ALA A 201 1.34 21.58 3.26
N GLU A 202 0.07 21.72 3.65
CA GLU A 202 -0.93 22.57 2.99
C GLU A 202 -0.49 24.03 2.95
N ALA A 203 0.04 24.57 4.06
CA ALA A 203 0.53 25.94 4.12
C ALA A 203 1.73 26.17 3.19
N ILE A 204 2.67 25.23 3.13
CA ILE A 204 3.83 25.29 2.23
C ILE A 204 3.37 25.21 0.76
N LEU A 205 2.47 24.31 0.43
CA LEU A 205 1.94 24.12 -0.93
C LEU A 205 1.14 25.33 -1.38
N SER A 206 0.29 25.89 -0.52
CA SER A 206 -0.53 27.06 -0.82
C SER A 206 0.31 28.32 -1.06
N ASN A 207 1.44 28.48 -0.34
CA ASN A 207 2.35 29.60 -0.50
C ASN A 207 3.37 29.41 -1.63
N GLY A 208 3.76 28.16 -1.92
CA GLY A 208 4.78 27.82 -2.91
C GLY A 208 4.25 27.61 -4.32
N LEU A 209 3.08 26.98 -4.48
CA LEU A 209 2.51 26.66 -5.80
C LEU A 209 2.15 27.91 -6.65
N PRO A 210 1.60 29.00 -6.10
CA PRO A 210 1.37 30.24 -6.86
C PRO A 210 2.66 30.92 -7.32
N LEU A 211 3.73 30.86 -6.55
CA LEU A 211 5.03 31.47 -6.89
C LEU A 211 5.73 30.79 -8.07
N ILE A 212 5.28 29.60 -8.43
CA ILE A 212 5.86 28.82 -9.53
C ILE A 212 5.02 28.99 -10.82
N LYS A 213 3.96 29.80 -10.80
CA LYS A 213 3.17 30.18 -12.00
C LYS A 213 3.74 31.38 -12.77
N ALA A 214 4.92 31.85 -12.42
CA ALA A 214 5.56 32.95 -13.15
C ALA A 214 6.40 32.43 -14.30
#